data_d3ff5089243f3580c6a0efd218360d4a
#
_entry.id   d3ff5089243f3580c6a0efd218360d4a
#
_cell.length_a   1.000
_cell.length_b   1.000
_cell.length_c   1.000
_cell.angle_alpha   90.00
_cell.angle_beta   90.00
_cell.angle_gamma   90.00
#
_symmetry.space_group_name_H-M   'P 1'
#
loop_
_entity.id
_entity.type
_entity.pdbx_description
1 polymer ?
#
loop_
_entity_poly.entity_id
_entity_poly.type
_entity_poly.pdbx_seq_one_letter_code
_entity_poly.pdbx_strand_id
1 'polypeptide(L)'
;MLALYKEVEEFFYGTEDTAGLLKEPELEDIILMLCDDNYGNLRTLPTEEMRKHKGGYGMYYHLDYHGWPVSYEWINSSYLPKIWEQMSMAYDFGVRRLWMVNVGDIATQELPLSFLMDMAYDFERFGSRAVNCVQEYVRQWVRRSFGSFSEEIRQKIAEILNGYTKVIHRRRPEALGADTYHPVNEEESERILSEADDIIKKAEGVRTKLKCESADNQAAFAALIYYPAVATMNLVKMQVFTGLNHYYAGIGAAIANDYGKEAAACFSCDRKLTEWYHQLDGQRWYGMGASQHIGFTHWNEDECQNPVIMQVLLLDKPSVIVAVNGTSQHAEGSMWLDNRMILENFRNPECMEAYVTVYGRSKTESHFSVKEKTDWIKTDVTEGSVDGILHKKQTIKITIDEGSFLQDKENVSGTLVIETPAGQCEIEIPVNRKKYLSAKNVFEDTAGYISIEAEHFYDAKPGAWIKNPDGESGFGILQGYGKTLSAVKYFP
;
A
#
# COMPACT_ATOMS: atom_id res chain seq x y z
N MET A 1 1.54 -38.86 1.48
CA MET A 1 1.67 -37.47 1.04
C MET A 1 3.15 -37.14 0.91
N LEU A 2 3.53 -36.46 -0.18
CA LEU A 2 4.86 -35.92 -0.42
C LEU A 2 4.76 -34.41 -0.56
N ALA A 3 5.48 -33.68 0.28
CA ALA A 3 5.52 -32.22 0.19
C ALA A 3 6.58 -31.80 -0.82
N LEU A 4 6.17 -31.00 -1.80
CA LEU A 4 7.03 -30.43 -2.83
C LEU A 4 7.31 -28.95 -2.46
N TYR A 5 8.04 -28.79 -1.34
CA TYR A 5 8.47 -27.46 -0.92
C TYR A 5 9.65 -26.99 -1.80
N LYS A 6 9.86 -25.69 -1.90
CA LYS A 6 10.79 -25.06 -2.88
C LYS A 6 12.16 -25.75 -2.97
N GLU A 7 12.74 -26.16 -1.86
CA GLU A 7 14.06 -26.78 -1.81
C GLU A 7 14.11 -28.20 -2.41
N VAL A 8 12.95 -28.83 -2.59
CA VAL A 8 12.86 -30.17 -3.16
C VAL A 8 12.23 -30.21 -4.56
N GLU A 9 11.79 -29.08 -5.09
CA GLU A 9 11.17 -29.03 -6.42
C GLU A 9 12.09 -29.56 -7.52
N GLU A 10 13.39 -29.23 -7.50
CA GLU A 10 14.37 -29.71 -8.48
C GLU A 10 14.54 -31.22 -8.45
N PHE A 11 14.50 -31.82 -7.26
CA PHE A 11 14.57 -33.29 -7.13
C PHE A 11 13.33 -33.98 -7.70
N PHE A 12 12.19 -33.35 -7.60
CA PHE A 12 10.92 -33.86 -8.09
C PHE A 12 10.75 -33.68 -9.60
N TYR A 13 10.99 -32.48 -10.11
CA TYR A 13 10.83 -32.19 -11.55
C TYR A 13 12.05 -32.62 -12.38
N GLY A 14 13.21 -32.73 -11.76
CA GLY A 14 14.49 -32.95 -12.42
C GLY A 14 15.10 -31.69 -12.98
N THR A 15 16.31 -31.82 -13.50
CA THR A 15 17.07 -30.77 -14.18
C THR A 15 17.47 -31.26 -15.56
N GLU A 16 18.21 -30.45 -16.33
CA GLU A 16 18.76 -30.88 -17.63
C GLU A 16 19.65 -32.13 -17.51
N ASP A 17 20.33 -32.29 -16.37
CA ASP A 17 21.30 -33.36 -16.14
C ASP A 17 20.76 -34.52 -15.29
N THR A 18 19.59 -34.40 -14.66
CA THR A 18 19.08 -35.36 -13.70
C THR A 18 17.59 -35.62 -13.88
N ALA A 19 17.23 -36.88 -14.04
CA ALA A 19 15.82 -37.27 -14.08
C ALA A 19 15.16 -37.00 -12.73
N GLY A 20 14.00 -36.36 -12.74
CA GLY A 20 13.20 -36.14 -11.53
C GLY A 20 12.29 -37.30 -11.19
N LEU A 21 11.67 -37.23 -10.03
CA LEU A 21 10.77 -38.26 -9.50
C LEU A 21 9.34 -38.19 -10.04
N LEU A 22 9.03 -37.23 -10.90
CA LEU A 22 7.66 -36.99 -11.40
C LEU A 22 6.98 -38.23 -12.01
N LYS A 23 7.75 -39.13 -12.58
CA LYS A 23 7.24 -40.32 -13.28
C LYS A 23 7.49 -41.64 -12.51
N GLU A 24 7.93 -41.55 -11.25
CA GLU A 24 8.18 -42.74 -10.44
C GLU A 24 6.87 -43.43 -10.08
N PRO A 25 6.71 -44.74 -10.42
CA PRO A 25 5.45 -45.45 -10.18
C PRO A 25 5.03 -45.51 -8.71
N GLU A 26 6.01 -45.52 -7.79
CA GLU A 26 5.78 -45.55 -6.35
C GLU A 26 5.05 -44.30 -5.84
N LEU A 27 5.07 -43.21 -6.59
CA LEU A 27 4.39 -41.97 -6.24
C LEU A 27 2.96 -41.89 -6.80
N GLU A 28 2.51 -42.81 -7.64
CA GLU A 28 1.25 -42.74 -8.38
C GLU A 28 0.02 -42.55 -7.47
N ASP A 29 -0.01 -43.14 -6.29
CA ASP A 29 -1.11 -43.05 -5.33
C ASP A 29 -0.83 -42.08 -4.17
N ILE A 30 0.30 -41.37 -4.23
CA ILE A 30 0.72 -40.41 -3.20
C ILE A 30 0.14 -39.01 -3.49
N ILE A 31 -0.48 -38.35 -2.50
CA ILE A 31 -0.86 -36.93 -2.64
C ILE A 31 0.41 -36.10 -2.76
N LEU A 32 0.52 -35.34 -3.85
CA LEU A 32 1.59 -34.38 -4.09
C LEU A 32 1.17 -33.01 -3.57
N MET A 33 1.81 -32.54 -2.51
CA MET A 33 1.48 -31.27 -1.90
C MET A 33 2.40 -30.17 -2.44
N LEU A 34 1.86 -29.31 -3.29
CA LEU A 34 2.51 -28.10 -3.80
C LEU A 34 2.57 -27.04 -2.69
N CYS A 35 3.37 -26.00 -2.90
CA CYS A 35 3.47 -24.89 -1.95
C CYS A 35 3.35 -23.53 -2.65
N ASP A 36 3.02 -22.51 -1.83
CA ASP A 36 3.17 -21.11 -2.21
C ASP A 36 4.64 -20.64 -2.06
N ASP A 37 4.88 -19.36 -2.29
CA ASP A 37 6.20 -18.73 -2.13
C ASP A 37 6.51 -18.33 -0.67
N ASN A 38 5.74 -18.80 0.31
CA ASN A 38 5.70 -18.43 1.71
C ASN A 38 5.04 -17.07 1.98
N TYR A 39 4.65 -16.34 0.94
CA TYR A 39 4.02 -15.02 1.05
C TYR A 39 2.60 -14.99 0.46
N GLY A 40 2.02 -16.18 0.26
CA GLY A 40 0.66 -16.36 -0.23
C GLY A 40 0.53 -16.20 -1.75
N ASN A 41 1.59 -16.34 -2.54
CA ASN A 41 1.52 -16.44 -4.00
C ASN A 41 1.82 -17.87 -4.43
N LEU A 42 0.95 -18.47 -5.24
CA LEU A 42 1.16 -19.81 -5.75
C LEU A 42 2.38 -19.85 -6.69
N ARG A 43 3.23 -20.86 -6.54
CA ARG A 43 4.42 -21.04 -7.36
C ARG A 43 4.14 -21.92 -8.58
N THR A 44 3.45 -23.02 -8.35
CA THR A 44 3.22 -24.05 -9.35
C THR A 44 1.78 -24.54 -9.27
N LEU A 45 1.18 -24.75 -10.43
CA LEU A 45 -0.14 -25.36 -10.57
C LEU A 45 -0.04 -26.60 -11.49
N PRO A 46 -0.85 -27.65 -11.25
CA PRO A 46 -0.83 -28.83 -12.09
C PRO A 46 -1.23 -28.52 -13.55
N THR A 47 -0.38 -28.92 -14.48
CA THR A 47 -0.70 -28.93 -15.92
C THR A 47 -1.79 -29.96 -16.22
N GLU A 48 -2.34 -29.98 -17.44
CA GLU A 48 -3.30 -31.00 -17.85
C GLU A 48 -2.76 -32.44 -17.71
N GLU A 49 -1.48 -32.65 -18.00
CA GLU A 49 -0.83 -33.91 -17.84
C GLU A 49 -0.67 -34.31 -16.37
N MET A 50 -0.21 -33.35 -15.55
CA MET A 50 -0.05 -33.60 -14.10
C MET A 50 -1.40 -33.90 -13.43
N ARG A 51 -2.51 -33.32 -13.85
CA ARG A 51 -3.85 -33.59 -13.29
C ARG A 51 -4.33 -35.04 -13.45
N LYS A 52 -3.68 -35.86 -14.31
CA LYS A 52 -3.95 -37.30 -14.46
C LYS A 52 -3.37 -38.11 -13.31
N HIS A 53 -2.53 -37.52 -12.45
CA HIS A 53 -1.94 -38.19 -11.31
C HIS A 53 -3.01 -38.69 -10.32
N LYS A 54 -3.05 -40.00 -10.01
CA LYS A 54 -4.10 -40.63 -9.21
C LYS A 54 -4.16 -40.14 -7.77
N GLY A 55 -3.01 -39.96 -7.14
CA GLY A 55 -2.91 -39.42 -5.78
C GLY A 55 -3.51 -38.05 -5.64
N GLY A 56 -3.52 -37.29 -6.74
CA GLY A 56 -3.99 -35.89 -6.79
C GLY A 56 -3.08 -34.92 -6.06
N TYR A 57 -3.52 -33.67 -5.96
CA TYR A 57 -2.70 -32.56 -5.47
C TYR A 57 -3.29 -31.91 -4.22
N GLY A 58 -2.39 -31.47 -3.33
CA GLY A 58 -2.65 -30.58 -2.20
C GLY A 58 -1.89 -29.26 -2.34
N MET A 59 -2.17 -28.33 -1.45
CA MET A 59 -1.50 -27.01 -1.33
C MET A 59 -1.09 -26.77 0.11
N TYR A 60 0.14 -26.35 0.31
CA TYR A 60 0.63 -25.78 1.55
C TYR A 60 0.66 -24.26 1.40
N TYR A 61 -0.22 -23.56 2.13
CA TYR A 61 -0.47 -22.13 2.00
C TYR A 61 -0.13 -21.40 3.30
N HIS A 62 0.45 -20.19 3.21
CA HIS A 62 0.91 -19.43 4.36
C HIS A 62 0.03 -18.21 4.63
N LEU A 63 -0.55 -18.14 5.84
CA LEU A 63 -1.12 -16.94 6.45
C LEU A 63 -0.08 -16.21 7.33
N ASP A 64 0.94 -16.92 7.74
CA ASP A 64 2.03 -16.53 8.62
C ASP A 64 3.29 -17.28 8.19
N TYR A 65 4.47 -16.71 8.41
CA TYR A 65 5.73 -17.35 8.00
C TYR A 65 6.90 -16.92 8.87
N HIS A 66 7.62 -17.90 9.39
CA HIS A 66 8.93 -17.74 10.02
C HIS A 66 10.02 -18.18 9.06
N GLY A 67 10.83 -17.26 8.54
CA GLY A 67 11.89 -17.61 7.60
C GLY A 67 12.43 -16.44 6.76
N TRP A 68 13.45 -16.77 5.98
CA TRP A 68 14.10 -15.82 5.09
C TRP A 68 13.20 -15.43 3.90
N PRO A 69 13.24 -14.21 3.37
CA PRO A 69 14.08 -13.07 3.77
C PRO A 69 13.56 -12.27 4.97
N VAL A 70 12.25 -12.28 5.26
CA VAL A 70 11.61 -11.58 6.36
C VAL A 70 10.49 -12.42 6.90
N SER A 71 10.52 -12.70 8.21
CA SER A 71 9.40 -13.32 8.92
C SER A 71 8.21 -12.37 9.01
N TYR A 72 6.98 -12.88 9.01
CA TYR A 72 5.77 -12.11 9.26
C TYR A 72 4.83 -12.92 10.14
N GLU A 73 4.83 -12.59 11.43
CA GLU A 73 4.21 -13.37 12.49
C GLU A 73 3.44 -12.47 13.48
N TRP A 74 3.52 -11.16 13.31
CA TRP A 74 3.08 -10.20 14.32
C TRP A 74 1.58 -10.23 14.56
N ILE A 75 0.78 -9.99 13.52
CA ILE A 75 -0.69 -9.94 13.56
C ILE A 75 -1.26 -10.35 12.21
N ASN A 76 -2.59 -10.38 12.09
CA ASN A 76 -3.21 -10.62 10.79
C ASN A 76 -2.78 -9.59 9.76
N SER A 77 -1.99 -10.03 8.79
CA SER A 77 -1.60 -9.28 7.59
C SER A 77 -2.17 -9.88 6.30
N SER A 78 -3.13 -10.80 6.42
CA SER A 78 -3.72 -11.52 5.29
C SER A 78 -4.86 -10.73 4.67
N TYR A 79 -4.82 -10.55 3.35
CA TYR A 79 -5.86 -9.90 2.57
C TYR A 79 -6.77 -10.95 1.94
N LEU A 80 -8.03 -11.03 2.39
CA LEU A 80 -8.96 -12.09 1.97
C LEU A 80 -9.14 -12.19 0.45
N PRO A 81 -9.24 -11.09 -0.33
CA PRO A 81 -9.30 -11.19 -1.78
C PRO A 81 -8.10 -11.93 -2.40
N LYS A 82 -6.90 -11.79 -1.84
CA LYS A 82 -5.73 -12.55 -2.29
C LYS A 82 -5.86 -14.04 -1.97
N ILE A 83 -6.29 -14.39 -0.75
CA ILE A 83 -6.54 -15.79 -0.38
C ILE A 83 -7.55 -16.40 -1.34
N TRP A 84 -8.67 -15.70 -1.57
CA TRP A 84 -9.71 -16.14 -2.48
C TRP A 84 -9.19 -16.36 -3.90
N GLU A 85 -8.45 -15.41 -4.43
CA GLU A 85 -7.89 -15.46 -5.77
C GLU A 85 -6.94 -16.65 -5.92
N GLN A 86 -5.97 -16.80 -5.01
CA GLN A 86 -4.95 -17.85 -5.07
C GLN A 86 -5.56 -19.23 -4.86
N MET A 87 -6.37 -19.43 -3.82
CA MET A 87 -6.92 -20.74 -3.49
C MET A 87 -8.04 -21.17 -4.42
N SER A 88 -8.82 -20.23 -4.99
CA SER A 88 -9.78 -20.58 -6.05
C SER A 88 -9.05 -21.05 -7.32
N MET A 89 -7.96 -20.39 -7.68
CA MET A 89 -7.12 -20.81 -8.81
C MET A 89 -6.50 -22.20 -8.55
N ALA A 90 -5.97 -22.45 -7.35
CA ALA A 90 -5.45 -23.76 -6.99
C ALA A 90 -6.50 -24.87 -7.20
N TYR A 91 -7.71 -24.64 -6.70
CA TYR A 91 -8.81 -25.60 -6.84
C TYR A 91 -9.21 -25.83 -8.30
N ASP A 92 -9.36 -24.77 -9.08
CA ASP A 92 -9.73 -24.85 -10.51
C ASP A 92 -8.69 -25.62 -11.31
N PHE A 93 -7.42 -25.52 -10.93
CA PHE A 93 -6.32 -26.29 -11.55
C PHE A 93 -6.11 -27.68 -10.96
N GLY A 94 -7.02 -28.17 -10.12
CA GLY A 94 -7.06 -29.57 -9.67
C GLY A 94 -6.41 -29.84 -8.30
N VAL A 95 -6.05 -28.81 -7.54
CA VAL A 95 -5.52 -28.93 -6.18
C VAL A 95 -6.69 -29.09 -5.19
N ARG A 96 -7.22 -30.33 -5.07
CA ARG A 96 -8.50 -30.60 -4.38
C ARG A 96 -8.40 -31.64 -3.26
N ARG A 97 -7.23 -32.28 -3.06
CA ARG A 97 -7.11 -33.39 -2.12
C ARG A 97 -6.83 -32.97 -0.69
N LEU A 98 -6.02 -31.91 -0.53
CA LEU A 98 -5.58 -31.46 0.77
C LEU A 98 -5.19 -29.98 0.70
N TRP A 99 -5.69 -29.19 1.63
CA TRP A 99 -5.17 -27.86 1.90
C TRP A 99 -4.59 -27.82 3.30
N MET A 100 -3.32 -27.51 3.39
CA MET A 100 -2.59 -27.33 4.64
C MET A 100 -2.25 -25.85 4.78
N VAL A 101 -2.48 -25.29 5.95
CA VAL A 101 -2.33 -23.85 6.20
C VAL A 101 -1.33 -23.64 7.32
N ASN A 102 -0.29 -22.85 7.05
CA ASN A 102 0.57 -22.30 8.09
C ASN A 102 -0.08 -21.03 8.62
N VAL A 103 -0.40 -20.99 9.91
CA VAL A 103 -1.29 -19.97 10.48
C VAL A 103 -0.68 -19.23 11.68
N GLY A 104 0.43 -19.68 12.24
CA GLY A 104 1.02 -19.09 13.44
C GLY A 104 0.04 -18.99 14.61
N ASP A 105 -0.10 -17.79 15.18
CA ASP A 105 -1.05 -17.52 16.28
C ASP A 105 -2.50 -17.49 15.77
N ILE A 106 -3.26 -18.56 16.03
CA ILE A 106 -4.65 -18.72 15.55
C ILE A 106 -5.53 -17.53 15.97
N ALA A 107 -5.35 -17.00 17.17
CA ALA A 107 -6.16 -15.90 17.69
C ALA A 107 -6.06 -14.63 16.86
N THR A 108 -4.88 -14.33 16.30
CA THR A 108 -4.68 -13.15 15.44
C THR A 108 -5.16 -13.42 14.02
N GLN A 109 -5.21 -14.67 13.58
CA GLN A 109 -5.54 -15.13 12.24
C GLN A 109 -6.99 -15.66 12.12
N GLU A 110 -7.85 -15.41 13.10
CA GLU A 110 -9.21 -15.99 13.16
C GLU A 110 -10.03 -15.72 11.89
N LEU A 111 -10.08 -14.48 11.41
CA LEU A 111 -10.84 -14.12 10.22
C LEU A 111 -10.31 -14.81 8.94
N PRO A 112 -9.01 -14.70 8.58
CA PRO A 112 -8.51 -15.33 7.35
C PRO A 112 -8.54 -16.85 7.41
N LEU A 113 -8.28 -17.46 8.57
CA LEU A 113 -8.39 -18.90 8.75
C LEU A 113 -9.83 -19.39 8.60
N SER A 114 -10.81 -18.71 9.21
CA SER A 114 -12.23 -19.02 9.05
C SER A 114 -12.65 -18.96 7.59
N PHE A 115 -12.23 -17.92 6.86
CA PHE A 115 -12.54 -17.79 5.44
C PHE A 115 -11.97 -18.94 4.61
N LEU A 116 -10.71 -19.28 4.84
CA LEU A 116 -10.04 -20.34 4.10
C LEU A 116 -10.67 -21.72 4.39
N MET A 117 -11.03 -21.99 5.65
CA MET A 117 -11.70 -23.24 6.04
C MET A 117 -13.12 -23.32 5.48
N ASP A 118 -13.90 -22.25 5.55
CA ASP A 118 -15.27 -22.19 4.98
C ASP A 118 -15.20 -22.35 3.44
N MET A 119 -14.22 -21.77 2.77
CA MET A 119 -13.98 -21.94 1.34
C MET A 119 -13.61 -23.39 0.98
N ALA A 120 -12.76 -24.02 1.78
CA ALA A 120 -12.38 -25.43 1.58
C ALA A 120 -13.57 -26.38 1.79
N TYR A 121 -14.45 -26.06 2.74
CA TYR A 121 -15.64 -26.86 3.05
C TYR A 121 -16.75 -26.72 2.00
N ASP A 122 -17.00 -25.51 1.51
CA ASP A 122 -18.07 -25.19 0.55
C ASP A 122 -17.52 -24.33 -0.60
N PHE A 123 -16.78 -24.97 -1.50
CA PHE A 123 -16.17 -24.29 -2.63
C PHE A 123 -17.18 -23.77 -3.65
N GLU A 124 -18.37 -24.36 -3.76
CA GLU A 124 -19.41 -23.86 -4.65
C GLU A 124 -19.89 -22.48 -4.20
N ARG A 125 -19.96 -22.26 -2.90
CA ARG A 125 -20.40 -21.00 -2.30
C ARG A 125 -19.31 -19.92 -2.29
N PHE A 126 -18.03 -20.29 -2.10
CA PHE A 126 -16.96 -19.33 -1.85
C PHE A 126 -15.83 -19.40 -2.89
N GLY A 127 -15.92 -20.27 -3.88
CA GLY A 127 -14.87 -20.46 -4.89
C GLY A 127 -14.93 -19.45 -6.04
N SER A 128 -14.27 -19.81 -7.14
CA SER A 128 -13.99 -18.91 -8.28
C SER A 128 -15.23 -18.29 -8.93
N ARG A 129 -16.38 -18.97 -8.89
CA ARG A 129 -17.64 -18.45 -9.44
C ARG A 129 -18.38 -17.49 -8.51
N ALA A 130 -18.02 -17.45 -7.23
CA ALA A 130 -18.61 -16.57 -6.24
C ALA A 130 -17.93 -15.20 -6.22
N VAL A 131 -18.01 -14.47 -7.32
CA VAL A 131 -17.45 -13.13 -7.46
C VAL A 131 -18.01 -12.21 -6.36
N ASN A 132 -17.11 -11.44 -5.70
CA ASN A 132 -17.44 -10.55 -4.57
C ASN A 132 -17.92 -11.26 -3.27
N CYS A 133 -17.77 -12.57 -3.15
CA CYS A 133 -18.11 -13.31 -1.93
C CYS A 133 -17.33 -12.84 -0.69
N VAL A 134 -16.12 -12.33 -0.86
CA VAL A 134 -15.23 -11.91 0.24
C VAL A 134 -15.84 -10.78 1.06
N GLN A 135 -16.37 -9.75 0.43
CA GLN A 135 -16.97 -8.62 1.16
C GLN A 135 -18.22 -9.06 1.94
N GLU A 136 -19.03 -9.94 1.35
CA GLU A 136 -20.17 -10.51 2.05
C GLU A 136 -19.73 -11.44 3.16
N TYR A 137 -18.67 -12.23 2.97
CA TYR A 137 -18.10 -13.06 4.02
C TYR A 137 -17.67 -12.24 5.23
N VAL A 138 -16.94 -11.14 5.04
CA VAL A 138 -16.53 -10.24 6.13
C VAL A 138 -17.76 -9.73 6.90
N ARG A 139 -18.80 -9.29 6.21
CA ARG A 139 -20.06 -8.86 6.86
C ARG A 139 -20.71 -9.98 7.67
N GLN A 140 -20.75 -11.20 7.14
CA GLN A 140 -21.31 -12.37 7.83
C GLN A 140 -20.47 -12.78 9.03
N TRP A 141 -19.13 -12.76 8.90
CA TRP A 141 -18.22 -13.03 10.02
C TRP A 141 -18.41 -12.01 11.14
N VAL A 142 -18.49 -10.73 10.82
CA VAL A 142 -18.75 -9.66 11.80
C VAL A 142 -20.13 -9.86 12.47
N ARG A 143 -21.15 -10.26 11.73
CA ARG A 143 -22.47 -10.57 12.32
C ARG A 143 -22.42 -11.74 13.28
N ARG A 144 -21.65 -12.77 12.98
CA ARG A 144 -21.48 -13.94 13.86
C ARG A 144 -20.70 -13.57 15.13
N SER A 145 -19.61 -12.84 14.98
CA SER A 145 -18.69 -12.51 16.07
C SER A 145 -19.19 -11.36 16.97
N PHE A 146 -19.93 -10.41 16.38
CA PHE A 146 -20.40 -9.19 17.06
C PHE A 146 -21.92 -9.00 16.90
N GLY A 147 -22.68 -10.09 17.06
CA GLY A 147 -24.12 -10.09 16.83
C GLY A 147 -24.94 -9.16 17.73
N SER A 148 -24.44 -8.84 18.93
CA SER A 148 -25.06 -7.90 19.86
C SER A 148 -24.94 -6.43 19.43
N PHE A 149 -23.98 -6.10 18.57
CA PHE A 149 -23.74 -4.72 18.14
C PHE A 149 -24.78 -4.26 17.11
N SER A 150 -25.03 -2.95 17.05
CA SER A 150 -25.89 -2.37 16.03
C SER A 150 -25.35 -2.60 14.60
N GLU A 151 -26.24 -2.59 13.60
CA GLU A 151 -25.83 -2.74 12.19
C GLU A 151 -24.80 -1.67 11.77
N GLU A 152 -24.99 -0.42 12.23
CA GLU A 152 -24.03 0.67 11.96
C GLU A 152 -22.63 0.33 12.46
N ILE A 153 -22.52 -0.21 13.68
CA ILE A 153 -21.22 -0.60 14.28
C ILE A 153 -20.63 -1.78 13.49
N ARG A 154 -21.43 -2.80 13.18
CA ARG A 154 -20.98 -3.96 12.41
C ARG A 154 -20.46 -3.58 11.02
N GLN A 155 -21.16 -2.67 10.34
CA GLN A 155 -20.69 -2.15 9.06
C GLN A 155 -19.33 -1.45 9.18
N LYS A 156 -19.15 -0.59 10.19
CA LYS A 156 -17.87 0.07 10.43
C LYS A 156 -16.75 -0.91 10.75
N ILE A 157 -17.02 -1.98 11.50
CA ILE A 157 -16.05 -3.04 11.76
C ILE A 157 -15.63 -3.72 10.45
N ALA A 158 -16.58 -4.03 9.57
CA ALA A 158 -16.26 -4.61 8.26
C ALA A 158 -15.43 -3.65 7.39
N GLU A 159 -15.71 -2.36 7.41
CA GLU A 159 -14.92 -1.33 6.72
C GLU A 159 -13.50 -1.24 7.28
N ILE A 160 -13.31 -1.30 8.61
CA ILE A 160 -11.99 -1.29 9.25
C ILE A 160 -11.19 -2.52 8.83
N LEU A 161 -11.78 -3.71 8.90
CA LEU A 161 -11.12 -4.96 8.50
C LEU A 161 -10.67 -4.94 7.04
N ASN A 162 -11.54 -4.53 6.12
CA ASN A 162 -11.20 -4.42 4.72
C ASN A 162 -10.15 -3.31 4.46
N GLY A 163 -10.26 -2.18 5.15
CA GLY A 163 -9.39 -1.03 4.98
C GLY A 163 -7.94 -1.34 5.39
N TYR A 164 -7.71 -1.76 6.65
CA TYR A 164 -6.35 -1.96 7.11
C TYR A 164 -5.67 -3.13 6.38
N THR A 165 -6.38 -4.23 6.13
CA THR A 165 -5.80 -5.37 5.41
C THR A 165 -5.46 -5.03 3.97
N LYS A 166 -6.22 -4.14 3.32
CA LYS A 166 -5.89 -3.62 1.98
C LYS A 166 -4.61 -2.79 1.99
N VAL A 167 -4.43 -1.90 2.98
CA VAL A 167 -3.22 -1.07 3.09
C VAL A 167 -1.99 -1.93 3.30
N ILE A 168 -2.03 -2.84 4.29
CA ILE A 168 -0.87 -3.70 4.61
C ILE A 168 -0.62 -4.80 3.58
N HIS A 169 -1.59 -5.09 2.70
CA HIS A 169 -1.37 -5.99 1.58
C HIS A 169 -0.44 -5.40 0.51
N ARG A 170 -0.37 -4.08 0.38
CA ARG A 170 0.58 -3.41 -0.53
C ARG A 170 2.02 -3.76 -0.13
N ARG A 171 2.30 -3.71 1.16
CA ARG A 171 3.55 -4.14 1.79
C ARG A 171 3.24 -4.61 3.21
N ARG A 172 3.70 -5.80 3.58
CA ARG A 172 3.49 -6.33 4.95
C ARG A 172 4.17 -5.45 5.98
N PRO A 173 3.66 -5.38 7.21
CA PRO A 173 4.22 -4.55 8.29
C PRO A 173 5.72 -4.76 8.48
N GLU A 174 6.15 -6.01 8.54
CA GLU A 174 7.53 -6.42 8.80
C GLU A 174 8.50 -6.06 7.66
N ALA A 175 7.96 -5.86 6.46
CA ALA A 175 8.72 -5.47 5.27
C ALA A 175 8.59 -3.98 4.91
N LEU A 176 7.93 -3.18 5.76
CA LEU A 176 7.85 -1.73 5.57
C LEU A 176 9.17 -1.06 5.93
N GLY A 177 9.59 -0.11 5.12
CA GLY A 177 10.73 0.77 5.34
C GLY A 177 10.42 2.21 4.98
N ALA A 178 11.33 3.10 5.28
CA ALA A 178 11.23 4.53 4.99
C ALA A 178 11.15 4.84 3.49
N ASP A 179 11.54 3.91 2.64
CA ASP A 179 11.55 3.99 1.18
C ASP A 179 10.39 3.25 0.51
N THR A 180 9.48 2.65 1.29
CA THR A 180 8.34 1.88 0.75
C THR A 180 7.40 2.77 -0.06
N TYR A 181 7.14 3.97 0.43
CA TYR A 181 6.33 4.99 -0.24
C TYR A 181 7.21 6.18 -0.60
N HIS A 182 7.03 6.73 -1.80
CA HIS A 182 7.82 7.88 -2.21
C HIS A 182 7.38 9.11 -1.39
N PRO A 183 8.34 9.85 -0.77
CA PRO A 183 7.99 10.93 0.16
C PRO A 183 7.24 12.10 -0.49
N VAL A 184 7.46 12.40 -1.76
CA VAL A 184 6.88 13.59 -2.40
C VAL A 184 6.26 13.35 -3.78
N ASN A 185 6.67 12.30 -4.53
CA ASN A 185 6.14 12.09 -5.88
C ASN A 185 4.67 11.72 -5.82
N GLU A 186 3.87 12.36 -6.69
CA GLU A 186 2.42 12.10 -6.85
C GLU A 186 1.63 12.17 -5.54
N GLU A 187 2.15 12.86 -4.54
CA GLU A 187 1.53 12.97 -3.20
C GLU A 187 1.24 11.60 -2.55
N GLU A 188 2.07 10.60 -2.87
CA GLU A 188 1.85 9.23 -2.39
C GLU A 188 1.83 9.15 -0.87
N SER A 189 2.78 9.80 -0.20
CA SER A 189 2.86 9.84 1.26
C SER A 189 1.63 10.45 1.91
N GLU A 190 1.12 11.56 1.37
CA GLU A 190 -0.09 12.24 1.87
C GLU A 190 -1.33 11.34 1.74
N ARG A 191 -1.47 10.65 0.61
CA ARG A 191 -2.58 9.69 0.41
C ARG A 191 -2.54 8.54 1.40
N ILE A 192 -1.36 7.96 1.62
CA ILE A 192 -1.19 6.85 2.58
C ILE A 192 -1.45 7.30 4.01
N LEU A 193 -0.96 8.47 4.40
CA LEU A 193 -1.24 9.05 5.73
C LEU A 193 -2.75 9.29 5.91
N SER A 194 -3.43 9.82 4.91
CA SER A 194 -4.88 10.05 4.94
C SER A 194 -5.66 8.74 5.07
N GLU A 195 -5.30 7.70 4.32
CA GLU A 195 -5.92 6.36 4.44
C GLU A 195 -5.72 5.78 5.85
N ALA A 196 -4.50 5.86 6.39
CA ALA A 196 -4.20 5.37 7.73
C ALA A 196 -4.97 6.12 8.82
N ASP A 197 -5.03 7.45 8.72
CA ASP A 197 -5.78 8.29 9.67
C ASP A 197 -7.29 8.02 9.62
N ASP A 198 -7.86 7.78 8.44
CA ASP A 198 -9.28 7.44 8.30
C ASP A 198 -9.62 6.11 8.98
N ILE A 199 -8.76 5.10 8.82
CA ILE A 199 -8.93 3.79 9.47
C ILE A 199 -8.81 3.92 10.99
N ILE A 200 -7.79 4.63 11.49
CA ILE A 200 -7.62 4.87 12.93
C ILE A 200 -8.84 5.60 13.50
N LYS A 201 -9.29 6.67 12.82
CA LYS A 201 -10.46 7.44 13.24
C LYS A 201 -11.74 6.60 13.29
N LYS A 202 -11.95 5.72 12.33
CA LYS A 202 -13.08 4.78 12.34
C LYS A 202 -12.98 3.82 13.53
N ALA A 203 -11.81 3.25 13.78
CA ALA A 203 -11.58 2.32 14.89
C ALA A 203 -11.81 2.99 16.27
N GLU A 204 -11.28 4.19 16.46
CA GLU A 204 -11.51 5.00 17.66
C GLU A 204 -12.99 5.38 17.84
N GLY A 205 -13.66 5.72 16.74
CA GLY A 205 -15.10 6.01 16.74
C GLY A 205 -15.95 4.84 17.20
N VAL A 206 -15.62 3.63 16.73
CA VAL A 206 -16.28 2.39 17.18
C VAL A 206 -15.95 2.13 18.66
N ARG A 207 -14.68 2.15 19.05
CA ARG A 207 -14.25 1.95 20.45
C ARG A 207 -14.98 2.87 21.43
N THR A 208 -15.17 4.12 21.04
CA THR A 208 -15.89 5.11 21.86
C THR A 208 -17.37 4.73 22.05
N LYS A 209 -18.03 4.23 20.99
CA LYS A 209 -19.42 3.78 21.07
C LYS A 209 -19.60 2.51 21.89
N LEU A 210 -18.58 1.65 21.94
CA LEU A 210 -18.63 0.38 22.68
C LEU A 210 -18.40 0.51 24.19
N LYS A 211 -18.18 1.69 24.74
CA LYS A 211 -17.98 1.88 26.19
C LYS A 211 -19.15 1.41 27.07
N CYS A 212 -20.34 1.31 26.51
CA CYS A 212 -21.56 0.81 27.19
C CYS A 212 -21.78 -0.70 27.00
N GLU A 213 -20.96 -1.38 26.21
CA GLU A 213 -21.04 -2.80 25.97
C GLU A 213 -20.41 -3.62 27.11
N SER A 214 -20.65 -4.94 27.12
CA SER A 214 -20.01 -5.83 28.08
C SER A 214 -18.49 -5.81 27.96
N ALA A 215 -17.78 -6.13 29.04
CA ALA A 215 -16.32 -6.21 29.06
C ALA A 215 -15.80 -7.20 28.00
N ASP A 216 -16.48 -8.35 27.85
CA ASP A 216 -16.11 -9.37 26.86
C ASP A 216 -16.22 -8.84 25.42
N ASN A 217 -17.31 -8.11 25.10
CA ASN A 217 -17.49 -7.51 23.78
C ASN A 217 -16.45 -6.43 23.48
N GLN A 218 -16.10 -5.62 24.49
CA GLN A 218 -15.04 -4.61 24.36
C GLN A 218 -13.67 -5.28 24.14
N ALA A 219 -13.37 -6.35 24.89
CA ALA A 219 -12.13 -7.10 24.77
C ALA A 219 -12.01 -7.82 23.42
N ALA A 220 -13.10 -8.44 22.94
CA ALA A 220 -13.14 -9.07 21.62
C ALA A 220 -12.89 -8.07 20.49
N PHE A 221 -13.58 -6.91 20.51
CA PHE A 221 -13.33 -5.84 19.54
C PHE A 221 -11.90 -5.32 19.63
N ALA A 222 -11.40 -5.11 20.86
CA ALA A 222 -10.04 -4.62 21.09
C ALA A 222 -8.98 -5.56 20.50
N ALA A 223 -9.13 -6.86 20.73
CA ALA A 223 -8.16 -7.86 20.29
C ALA A 223 -8.21 -8.17 18.80
N LEU A 224 -9.44 -8.33 18.25
CA LEU A 224 -9.61 -8.81 16.87
C LEU A 224 -9.65 -7.69 15.81
N ILE A 225 -10.00 -6.47 16.21
CA ILE A 225 -10.24 -5.38 15.27
C ILE A 225 -9.38 -4.16 15.56
N TYR A 226 -9.50 -3.61 16.77
CA TYR A 226 -8.89 -2.33 17.11
C TYR A 226 -7.36 -2.40 17.11
N TYR A 227 -6.79 -3.33 17.87
CA TYR A 227 -5.32 -3.44 17.97
C TYR A 227 -4.69 -3.73 16.60
N PRO A 228 -5.11 -4.76 15.83
CA PRO A 228 -4.52 -5.02 14.52
C PRO A 228 -4.61 -3.81 13.57
N ALA A 229 -5.76 -3.15 13.52
CA ALA A 229 -5.95 -2.01 12.61
C ALA A 229 -5.14 -0.79 13.03
N VAL A 230 -5.18 -0.41 14.32
CA VAL A 230 -4.52 0.81 14.80
C VAL A 230 -3.01 0.63 14.86
N ALA A 231 -2.52 -0.52 15.31
CA ALA A 231 -1.09 -0.79 15.39
C ALA A 231 -0.44 -0.83 14.00
N THR A 232 -1.06 -1.50 13.02
CA THR A 232 -0.55 -1.51 11.63
C THR A 232 -0.57 -0.14 10.97
N MET A 233 -1.66 0.63 11.15
CA MET A 233 -1.74 1.97 10.59
C MET A 233 -0.75 2.93 11.24
N ASN A 234 -0.51 2.79 12.55
CA ASN A 234 0.53 3.53 13.26
C ASN A 234 1.94 3.19 12.71
N LEU A 235 2.21 1.92 12.44
CA LEU A 235 3.47 1.48 11.82
C LEU A 235 3.64 2.05 10.40
N VAL A 236 2.59 2.03 9.59
CA VAL A 236 2.60 2.65 8.25
C VAL A 236 2.94 4.13 8.35
N LYS A 237 2.27 4.86 9.24
CA LYS A 237 2.55 6.29 9.48
C LYS A 237 3.99 6.52 9.94
N MET A 238 4.52 5.68 10.84
CA MET A 238 5.90 5.77 11.31
C MET A 238 6.88 5.72 10.14
N GLN A 239 6.73 4.77 9.22
CA GLN A 239 7.63 4.62 8.08
C GLN A 239 7.47 5.75 7.07
N VAL A 240 6.24 6.20 6.80
CA VAL A 240 6.00 7.36 5.92
C VAL A 240 6.64 8.64 6.51
N PHE A 241 6.44 8.90 7.80
CA PHE A 241 7.09 10.07 8.46
C PHE A 241 8.61 9.95 8.47
N THR A 242 9.15 8.74 8.59
CA THR A 242 10.60 8.52 8.47
C THR A 242 11.09 8.84 7.05
N GLY A 243 10.39 8.40 6.01
CA GLY A 243 10.70 8.72 4.63
C GLY A 243 10.65 10.23 4.34
N LEU A 244 9.60 10.92 4.83
CA LEU A 244 9.48 12.37 4.76
C LEU A 244 10.63 13.07 5.53
N ASN A 245 10.96 12.58 6.72
CA ASN A 245 12.09 13.11 7.49
C ASN A 245 13.39 13.00 6.70
N HIS A 246 13.67 11.84 6.12
CA HIS A 246 14.89 11.62 5.33
C HIS A 246 14.96 12.51 4.10
N TYR A 247 13.87 12.61 3.35
CA TYR A 247 13.80 13.43 2.15
C TYR A 247 14.04 14.92 2.47
N TYR A 248 13.26 15.48 3.40
CA TYR A 248 13.37 16.88 3.75
C TYR A 248 14.68 17.22 4.46
N ALA A 249 15.26 16.28 5.20
CA ALA A 249 16.61 16.44 5.74
C ALA A 249 17.66 16.46 4.64
N GLY A 250 17.53 15.62 3.62
CA GLY A 250 18.40 15.56 2.46
C GLY A 250 18.48 16.89 1.70
N ILE A 251 17.36 17.61 1.57
CA ILE A 251 17.33 18.94 0.97
C ILE A 251 17.57 20.09 1.98
N GLY A 252 17.75 19.76 3.26
CA GLY A 252 18.03 20.72 4.32
C GLY A 252 16.84 21.57 4.76
N ALA A 253 15.61 21.14 4.49
CA ALA A 253 14.38 21.85 4.91
C ALA A 253 14.06 21.58 6.38
N ALA A 254 13.80 22.62 7.17
CA ALA A 254 13.56 22.54 8.62
C ALA A 254 12.35 21.68 9.00
N ILE A 255 11.38 21.50 8.09
CA ILE A 255 10.17 20.66 8.29
C ILE A 255 10.55 19.20 8.57
N ALA A 256 11.74 18.75 8.15
CA ALA A 256 12.28 17.42 8.45
C ALA A 256 12.23 17.10 9.94
N ASN A 257 12.54 18.10 10.78
CA ASN A 257 12.56 17.92 12.23
C ASN A 257 11.17 17.64 12.81
N ASP A 258 10.10 18.12 12.18
CA ASP A 258 8.73 17.81 12.60
C ASP A 258 8.35 16.40 12.20
N TYR A 259 8.63 15.99 10.98
CA TYR A 259 8.43 14.59 10.56
C TYR A 259 9.22 13.60 11.40
N GLY A 260 10.44 13.96 11.81
CA GLY A 260 11.20 13.16 12.76
C GLY A 260 10.52 13.01 14.13
N LYS A 261 9.86 14.06 14.64
CA LYS A 261 9.08 14.00 15.88
C LYS A 261 7.84 13.12 15.72
N GLU A 262 7.15 13.21 14.58
CA GLU A 262 5.99 12.35 14.29
C GLU A 262 6.38 10.88 14.19
N ALA A 263 7.49 10.54 13.53
CA ALA A 263 8.02 9.18 13.46
C ALA A 263 8.36 8.65 14.86
N ALA A 264 9.03 9.44 15.70
CA ALA A 264 9.35 9.07 17.09
C ALA A 264 8.09 8.92 17.96
N ALA A 265 7.06 9.73 17.72
CA ALA A 265 5.78 9.61 18.40
C ALA A 265 5.06 8.32 18.02
N CYS A 266 5.05 7.95 16.74
CA CYS A 266 4.50 6.68 16.26
C CYS A 266 5.24 5.48 16.87
N PHE A 267 6.57 5.51 16.96
CA PHE A 267 7.35 4.47 17.63
C PHE A 267 6.98 4.33 19.11
N SER A 268 6.82 5.45 19.81
CA SER A 268 6.37 5.45 21.21
C SER A 268 4.93 4.96 21.35
N CYS A 269 4.08 5.23 20.35
CA CYS A 269 2.69 4.77 20.31
C CYS A 269 2.62 3.25 20.13
N ASP A 270 3.45 2.67 19.25
CA ASP A 270 3.53 1.23 19.03
C ASP A 270 3.78 0.45 20.32
N ARG A 271 4.79 0.87 21.09
CA ARG A 271 5.09 0.27 22.40
C ARG A 271 3.90 0.34 23.37
N LYS A 272 3.23 1.48 23.45
CA LYS A 272 2.06 1.66 24.32
C LYS A 272 0.87 0.80 23.87
N LEU A 273 0.66 0.64 22.57
CA LEU A 273 -0.38 -0.22 22.02
C LEU A 273 -0.10 -1.69 22.36
N THR A 274 1.13 -2.15 22.22
CA THR A 274 1.55 -3.50 22.58
C THR A 274 1.39 -3.75 24.09
N GLU A 275 1.88 -2.84 24.94
CA GLU A 275 1.71 -2.93 26.40
C GLU A 275 0.23 -2.97 26.79
N TRP A 276 -0.61 -2.13 26.17
CA TRP A 276 -2.05 -2.10 26.41
C TRP A 276 -2.72 -3.41 25.97
N TYR A 277 -2.36 -3.94 24.80
CA TYR A 277 -2.90 -5.19 24.28
C TYR A 277 -2.60 -6.36 25.23
N HIS A 278 -1.39 -6.44 25.78
CA HIS A 278 -1.00 -7.46 26.76
C HIS A 278 -1.76 -7.37 28.09
N GLN A 279 -2.37 -6.23 28.41
CA GLN A 279 -3.19 -6.06 29.63
C GLN A 279 -4.69 -6.35 29.42
N LEU A 280 -5.12 -6.56 28.17
CA LEU A 280 -6.54 -6.78 27.87
C LEU A 280 -7.07 -8.04 28.57
N ASP A 281 -8.32 -7.95 29.03
CA ASP A 281 -9.09 -9.07 29.56
C ASP A 281 -8.32 -9.95 30.59
N GLY A 282 -7.72 -9.30 31.59
CA GLY A 282 -6.93 -9.98 32.59
C GLY A 282 -5.67 -10.65 32.07
N GLN A 283 -5.04 -10.05 31.05
CA GLN A 283 -3.82 -10.53 30.39
C GLN A 283 -4.02 -11.80 29.54
N ARG A 284 -5.24 -12.04 29.06
CA ARG A 284 -5.53 -13.18 28.17
C ARG A 284 -4.61 -13.24 26.96
N TRP A 285 -4.24 -12.09 26.40
CA TRP A 285 -3.43 -11.94 25.21
C TRP A 285 -1.95 -11.64 25.50
N TYR A 286 -1.51 -11.86 26.76
CA TYR A 286 -0.11 -11.61 27.14
C TYR A 286 0.85 -12.47 26.29
N GLY A 287 1.84 -11.82 25.67
CA GLY A 287 2.83 -12.45 24.80
C GLY A 287 2.39 -12.65 23.35
N MET A 288 1.09 -12.47 23.01
CA MET A 288 0.64 -12.47 21.63
C MET A 288 0.92 -11.13 20.97
N GLY A 289 1.19 -11.12 19.65
CA GLY A 289 1.52 -9.90 18.93
C GLY A 289 2.84 -9.26 19.41
N ALA A 290 3.74 -10.04 19.98
CA ALA A 290 5.05 -9.60 20.45
C ALA A 290 6.16 -9.82 19.42
N SER A 291 5.87 -10.47 18.31
CA SER A 291 6.84 -10.74 17.24
C SER A 291 7.39 -9.45 16.65
N GLN A 292 8.62 -9.53 16.16
CA GLN A 292 9.31 -8.43 15.50
C GLN A 292 8.51 -7.93 14.29
N HIS A 293 8.38 -6.61 14.17
CA HIS A 293 7.64 -5.98 13.08
C HIS A 293 8.24 -4.64 12.65
N ILE A 294 9.34 -4.23 13.24
CA ILE A 294 10.04 -2.98 12.93
C ILE A 294 11.51 -3.29 12.68
N GLY A 295 12.00 -2.94 11.48
CA GLY A 295 13.43 -2.86 11.19
C GLY A 295 14.16 -4.20 11.27
N PHE A 296 13.62 -5.26 10.67
CA PHE A 296 14.34 -6.52 10.52
C PHE A 296 15.69 -6.31 9.85
N THR A 297 16.75 -6.83 10.45
CA THR A 297 18.08 -6.95 9.85
C THR A 297 18.34 -8.38 9.39
N HIS A 298 17.73 -9.35 10.09
CA HIS A 298 17.75 -10.75 9.74
C HIS A 298 16.42 -11.41 10.13
N TRP A 299 15.96 -12.39 9.36
CA TRP A 299 14.63 -12.99 9.50
C TRP A 299 14.32 -13.66 10.85
N ASN A 300 15.33 -14.07 11.61
CA ASN A 300 15.20 -14.72 12.92
C ASN A 300 15.76 -13.91 14.09
N GLU A 301 15.91 -12.59 13.92
CA GLU A 301 16.37 -11.72 15.00
C GLU A 301 15.24 -11.39 15.97
N ASP A 302 15.56 -11.35 17.26
CA ASP A 302 14.67 -10.91 18.34
C ASP A 302 14.74 -9.40 18.60
N GLU A 303 15.62 -8.68 17.91
CA GLU A 303 15.83 -7.24 18.06
C GLU A 303 15.44 -6.50 16.79
N CYS A 304 14.72 -5.39 16.96
CA CYS A 304 14.39 -4.48 15.88
C CYS A 304 15.29 -3.25 15.90
N GLN A 305 15.60 -2.74 14.72
CA GLN A 305 16.27 -1.44 14.60
C GLN A 305 15.21 -0.34 14.49
N ASN A 306 15.32 0.66 15.37
CA ASN A 306 14.52 1.86 15.27
C ASN A 306 14.82 2.58 13.96
N PRO A 307 13.83 3.21 13.33
CA PRO A 307 14.09 4.09 12.21
C PRO A 307 15.09 5.18 12.59
N VAL A 308 16.07 5.41 11.70
CA VAL A 308 17.03 6.51 11.88
C VAL A 308 16.29 7.83 11.66
N ILE A 309 16.29 8.70 12.66
CA ILE A 309 15.73 10.05 12.56
C ILE A 309 16.83 11.04 12.27
N MET A 310 16.72 11.73 11.13
CA MET A 310 17.63 12.80 10.74
C MET A 310 17.24 14.13 11.35
N GLN A 311 18.21 14.96 11.69
CA GLN A 311 17.99 16.29 12.22
C GLN A 311 18.65 17.35 11.34
N VAL A 312 17.88 18.35 10.93
CA VAL A 312 18.38 19.53 10.23
C VAL A 312 18.81 20.58 11.24
N LEU A 313 20.04 21.02 11.13
CA LEU A 313 20.56 22.17 11.86
C LEU A 313 20.22 23.44 11.10
N LEU A 314 19.52 24.36 11.79
CA LEU A 314 19.08 25.61 11.18
C LEU A 314 20.27 26.55 10.91
N LEU A 315 20.26 27.15 9.75
CA LEU A 315 21.25 28.14 9.33
C LEU A 315 21.07 29.47 10.10
N ASP A 316 22.15 30.19 10.33
CA ASP A 316 22.10 31.52 10.96
C ASP A 316 21.75 32.63 9.95
N LYS A 317 22.00 32.39 8.65
CA LYS A 317 21.68 33.33 7.57
C LYS A 317 20.33 32.97 6.93
N PRO A 318 19.54 33.95 6.46
CA PRO A 318 18.31 33.70 5.72
C PRO A 318 18.54 32.72 4.56
N SER A 319 17.71 31.68 4.49
CA SER A 319 17.78 30.66 3.44
C SER A 319 16.47 29.91 3.32
N VAL A 320 16.11 29.58 2.09
CA VAL A 320 14.90 28.82 1.76
C VAL A 320 15.21 27.73 0.71
N ILE A 321 14.30 26.75 0.60
CA ILE A 321 14.21 25.83 -0.52
C ILE A 321 12.87 26.07 -1.20
N VAL A 322 12.87 26.21 -2.52
CA VAL A 322 11.68 26.20 -3.38
C VAL A 322 11.55 24.82 -3.96
N ALA A 323 10.38 24.21 -3.85
CA ALA A 323 10.12 22.85 -4.35
C ALA A 323 8.82 22.80 -5.15
N VAL A 324 8.80 22.04 -6.24
CA VAL A 324 7.60 21.75 -7.03
C VAL A 324 6.87 20.58 -6.40
N ASN A 325 5.63 20.81 -5.94
CA ASN A 325 4.84 19.79 -5.28
C ASN A 325 4.55 18.59 -6.21
N GLY A 326 4.50 17.40 -5.62
CA GLY A 326 4.29 16.16 -6.36
C GLY A 326 5.54 15.64 -7.09
N THR A 327 6.69 16.29 -6.92
CA THR A 327 7.96 15.92 -7.55
C THR A 327 9.12 16.05 -6.56
N SER A 328 10.28 15.51 -6.90
CA SER A 328 11.53 15.72 -6.16
C SER A 328 12.33 16.95 -6.60
N GLN A 329 11.79 17.77 -7.51
CA GLN A 329 12.47 18.96 -7.99
C GLN A 329 12.47 20.04 -6.91
N HIS A 330 13.65 20.60 -6.64
CA HIS A 330 13.82 21.71 -5.69
C HIS A 330 15.04 22.56 -6.05
N ALA A 331 15.03 23.80 -5.59
CA ALA A 331 16.12 24.74 -5.79
C ALA A 331 16.22 25.74 -4.62
N GLU A 332 17.41 26.34 -4.42
CA GLU A 332 17.62 27.38 -3.41
C GLU A 332 17.90 28.77 -3.99
N GLY A 333 18.18 28.88 -5.28
CA GLY A 333 18.50 30.12 -5.97
C GLY A 333 20.00 30.45 -6.03
N SER A 334 20.86 29.60 -5.49
CA SER A 334 22.31 29.81 -5.49
C SER A 334 22.89 29.78 -6.92
N MET A 335 23.68 30.77 -7.26
CA MET A 335 24.36 30.85 -8.57
C MET A 335 25.30 29.68 -8.88
N TRP A 336 25.59 28.85 -7.91
CA TRP A 336 26.49 27.67 -8.04
C TRP A 336 25.73 26.38 -8.35
N LEU A 337 24.39 26.41 -8.35
CA LEU A 337 23.52 25.27 -8.57
C LEU A 337 22.59 25.48 -9.76
N ASP A 338 22.05 24.40 -10.32
CA ASP A 338 20.95 24.51 -11.26
C ASP A 338 19.68 24.86 -10.49
N ASN A 339 19.07 25.98 -10.83
CA ASN A 339 17.86 26.52 -10.18
C ASN A 339 16.65 26.48 -11.09
N ARG A 340 16.70 25.68 -12.16
CA ARG A 340 15.57 25.47 -13.08
C ARG A 340 14.78 24.24 -12.68
N MET A 341 13.48 24.40 -12.65
CA MET A 341 12.51 23.35 -12.35
C MET A 341 11.39 23.41 -13.40
N ILE A 342 10.62 22.32 -13.49
CA ILE A 342 9.49 22.23 -14.41
C ILE A 342 8.25 21.80 -13.63
N LEU A 343 7.16 22.56 -13.76
CA LEU A 343 5.86 22.24 -13.20
C LEU A 343 4.99 21.60 -14.30
N GLU A 344 5.04 20.28 -14.41
CA GLU A 344 4.45 19.49 -15.49
C GLU A 344 2.91 19.35 -15.42
N ASN A 345 2.29 19.67 -14.27
CA ASN A 345 0.88 19.42 -13.98
C ASN A 345 -0.08 19.93 -15.09
N PHE A 346 0.21 21.09 -15.67
CA PHE A 346 -0.64 21.71 -16.69
C PHE A 346 -0.44 21.13 -18.10
N ARG A 347 0.41 20.11 -18.28
CA ARG A 347 0.37 19.27 -19.48
C ARG A 347 -0.91 18.46 -19.55
N ASN A 348 -1.50 18.15 -18.39
CA ASN A 348 -2.84 17.60 -18.29
C ASN A 348 -3.86 18.75 -18.43
N PRO A 349 -4.69 18.79 -19.50
CA PRO A 349 -5.68 19.85 -19.71
C PRO A 349 -6.78 19.93 -18.64
N GLU A 350 -6.97 18.87 -17.87
CA GLU A 350 -7.94 18.83 -16.77
C GLU A 350 -7.37 19.41 -15.47
N CYS A 351 -6.05 19.63 -15.40
CA CYS A 351 -5.42 20.21 -14.22
C CYS A 351 -5.75 21.70 -14.12
N MET A 352 -6.49 22.08 -13.10
CA MET A 352 -6.93 23.45 -12.85
C MET A 352 -5.99 24.23 -11.94
N GLU A 353 -5.20 23.53 -11.12
CA GLU A 353 -4.29 24.14 -10.14
C GLU A 353 -3.09 23.25 -9.86
N ALA A 354 -1.97 23.88 -9.57
CA ALA A 354 -0.74 23.21 -9.13
C ALA A 354 -0.07 24.04 -8.04
N TYR A 355 0.94 23.48 -7.39
CA TYR A 355 1.50 24.07 -6.20
C TYR A 355 3.03 24.06 -6.23
N VAL A 356 3.59 25.13 -5.68
CA VAL A 356 5.01 25.26 -5.35
C VAL A 356 5.12 25.62 -3.89
N THR A 357 5.98 24.96 -3.14
CA THR A 357 6.15 25.23 -1.72
C THR A 357 7.55 25.77 -1.42
N VAL A 358 7.59 26.84 -0.64
CA VAL A 358 8.83 27.41 -0.11
C VAL A 358 9.02 26.93 1.31
N TYR A 359 10.17 26.31 1.60
CA TYR A 359 10.53 25.75 2.91
C TYR A 359 11.61 26.57 3.58
N GLY A 360 11.46 26.85 4.88
CA GLY A 360 12.45 27.51 5.71
C GLY A 360 13.64 26.59 6.06
N ARG A 361 14.84 27.17 6.13
CA ARG A 361 16.09 26.51 6.50
C ARG A 361 16.85 27.19 7.64
N SER A 362 16.45 28.39 8.03
CA SER A 362 17.21 29.27 8.93
C SER A 362 16.46 29.57 10.22
N LYS A 363 17.20 30.00 11.25
CA LYS A 363 16.65 30.50 12.52
C LYS A 363 15.93 31.81 12.34
N THR A 364 16.34 32.59 11.32
CA THR A 364 15.80 33.90 11.02
C THR A 364 14.76 33.80 9.91
N GLU A 365 13.83 34.73 9.93
CA GLU A 365 12.85 34.92 8.86
C GLU A 365 13.55 35.15 7.51
N SER A 366 13.10 34.43 6.50
CA SER A 366 13.66 34.44 5.15
C SER A 366 12.57 34.79 4.17
N HIS A 367 12.72 35.96 3.53
CA HIS A 367 11.74 36.48 2.58
C HIS A 367 11.92 35.85 1.19
N PHE A 368 10.81 35.69 0.49
CA PHE A 368 10.79 35.34 -0.93
C PHE A 368 9.73 36.18 -1.66
N SER A 369 9.88 36.33 -2.96
CA SER A 369 8.88 37.04 -3.79
C SER A 369 8.80 36.43 -5.19
N VAL A 370 7.62 36.52 -5.79
CA VAL A 370 7.41 36.25 -7.22
C VAL A 370 7.88 37.48 -7.98
N LYS A 371 9.07 37.41 -8.58
CA LYS A 371 9.72 38.54 -9.26
C LYS A 371 9.21 38.72 -10.67
N GLU A 372 9.03 37.66 -11.42
CA GLU A 372 8.60 37.66 -12.79
C GLU A 372 7.70 36.45 -13.06
N LYS A 373 6.70 36.63 -13.89
CA LYS A 373 5.87 35.55 -14.38
C LYS A 373 5.24 35.91 -15.71
N THR A 374 5.00 34.88 -16.52
CA THR A 374 4.22 35.05 -17.75
C THR A 374 2.80 35.51 -17.44
N ASP A 375 2.23 36.41 -18.19
CA ASP A 375 0.95 37.11 -17.92
C ASP A 375 -0.23 36.21 -17.59
N TRP A 376 -0.30 35.05 -18.21
CA TRP A 376 -1.36 34.08 -18.01
C TRP A 376 -1.16 33.17 -16.78
N ILE A 377 0.01 33.21 -16.11
CA ILE A 377 0.24 32.52 -14.85
C ILE A 377 -0.30 33.38 -13.71
N LYS A 378 -1.19 32.83 -12.89
CA LYS A 378 -1.71 33.48 -11.69
C LYS A 378 -1.23 32.75 -10.45
N THR A 379 -0.86 33.53 -9.44
CA THR A 379 -0.44 33.04 -8.12
C THR A 379 -1.29 33.69 -7.06
N ASP A 380 -1.68 32.96 -6.03
CA ASP A 380 -2.42 33.49 -4.88
C ASP A 380 -1.51 34.25 -3.91
N VAL A 381 -0.20 34.01 -3.95
CA VAL A 381 0.83 34.65 -3.16
C VAL A 381 1.86 35.29 -4.10
N THR A 382 2.22 36.54 -3.86
CA THR A 382 3.26 37.27 -4.62
C THR A 382 4.54 37.48 -3.81
N GLU A 383 4.46 37.47 -2.49
CA GLU A 383 5.58 37.57 -1.57
C GLU A 383 5.23 36.87 -0.25
N GLY A 384 6.24 36.45 0.49
CA GLY A 384 6.05 35.82 1.78
C GLY A 384 7.34 35.63 2.54
N SER A 385 7.23 35.01 3.69
CA SER A 385 8.38 34.68 4.52
C SER A 385 8.18 33.34 5.22
N VAL A 386 9.30 32.64 5.39
CA VAL A 386 9.36 31.40 6.12
C VAL A 386 10.58 31.38 7.05
N ASP A 387 10.53 30.56 8.08
CA ASP A 387 11.64 30.33 9.00
C ASP A 387 11.77 28.82 9.30
N GLY A 388 12.77 28.43 10.06
CA GLY A 388 12.96 27.03 10.46
C GLY A 388 12.29 26.65 11.78
N ILE A 389 11.54 27.56 12.41
CA ILE A 389 11.03 27.40 13.79
C ILE A 389 9.50 27.30 13.80
N LEU A 390 8.81 28.35 13.38
CA LEU A 390 7.35 28.48 13.45
C LEU A 390 6.67 28.39 12.08
N HIS A 391 7.18 29.11 11.09
CA HIS A 391 6.61 29.21 9.75
C HIS A 391 7.49 28.46 8.74
N LYS A 392 7.54 27.12 8.88
CA LYS A 392 8.52 26.27 8.18
C LYS A 392 8.23 26.10 6.70
N LYS A 393 7.04 26.40 6.24
CA LYS A 393 6.65 26.35 4.82
C LYS A 393 5.56 27.33 4.47
N GLN A 394 5.57 27.77 3.21
CA GLN A 394 4.46 28.50 2.59
C GLN A 394 4.24 27.94 1.19
N THR A 395 3.00 27.57 0.89
CA THR A 395 2.63 27.02 -0.43
C THR A 395 2.04 28.15 -1.27
N ILE A 396 2.45 28.20 -2.54
CA ILE A 396 1.97 29.11 -3.58
C ILE A 396 1.10 28.30 -4.51
N LYS A 397 -0.17 28.65 -4.60
CA LYS A 397 -1.10 28.07 -5.57
C LYS A 397 -0.91 28.75 -6.92
N ILE A 398 -0.79 27.94 -7.96
CA ILE A 398 -0.63 28.38 -9.34
C ILE A 398 -1.86 27.96 -10.13
N THR A 399 -2.41 28.88 -10.89
CA THR A 399 -3.53 28.65 -11.82
C THR A 399 -3.23 29.31 -13.17
N ILE A 400 -3.92 28.87 -14.22
CA ILE A 400 -3.76 29.37 -15.56
C ILE A 400 -4.97 30.22 -15.95
N ASP A 401 -4.72 31.47 -16.38
CA ASP A 401 -5.75 32.35 -16.93
C ASP A 401 -5.98 32.04 -18.42
N GLU A 402 -6.99 31.25 -18.68
CA GLU A 402 -7.32 30.81 -20.06
C GLU A 402 -7.72 31.97 -20.98
N GLY A 403 -8.28 33.05 -20.44
CA GLY A 403 -8.66 34.23 -21.22
C GLY A 403 -7.48 35.00 -21.80
N SER A 404 -6.29 34.81 -21.23
CA SER A 404 -5.05 35.48 -21.65
C SER A 404 -4.25 34.65 -22.67
N PHE A 405 -4.73 33.44 -23.02
CA PHE A 405 -4.09 32.60 -24.06
C PHE A 405 -4.33 33.17 -25.45
N LEU A 406 -3.28 33.22 -26.25
CA LEU A 406 -3.41 33.42 -27.70
C LEU A 406 -4.19 32.22 -28.28
N GLN A 407 -5.36 32.50 -28.85
CA GLN A 407 -6.39 31.52 -29.22
C GLN A 407 -5.96 30.40 -30.21
N ASP A 408 -4.74 30.46 -30.76
CA ASP A 408 -4.27 29.56 -31.81
C ASP A 408 -3.12 28.61 -31.39
N LYS A 409 -2.73 28.50 -30.14
CA LYS A 409 -1.63 27.65 -29.72
C LYS A 409 -2.09 26.50 -28.82
N GLU A 410 -1.93 25.27 -29.29
CA GLU A 410 -2.25 24.04 -28.52
C GLU A 410 -1.28 23.82 -27.35
N ASN A 411 0.00 24.14 -27.55
CA ASN A 411 1.06 24.00 -26.53
C ASN A 411 1.79 25.33 -26.36
N VAL A 412 1.92 25.74 -25.12
CA VAL A 412 2.70 26.92 -24.72
C VAL A 412 3.53 26.60 -23.50
N SER A 413 4.62 27.34 -23.29
CA SER A 413 5.39 27.30 -22.06
C SER A 413 5.51 28.70 -21.49
N GLY A 414 5.38 28.83 -20.18
CA GLY A 414 5.58 30.06 -19.46
C GLY A 414 6.61 29.90 -18.36
N THR A 415 7.02 31.00 -17.76
CA THR A 415 8.03 31.01 -16.70
C THR A 415 7.48 31.73 -15.47
N LEU A 416 7.78 31.18 -14.32
CA LEU A 416 7.58 31.77 -13.00
C LEU A 416 8.95 31.87 -12.33
N VAL A 417 9.35 33.07 -11.90
CA VAL A 417 10.61 33.33 -11.20
C VAL A 417 10.34 33.70 -9.76
N ILE A 418 10.91 32.94 -8.83
CA ILE A 418 10.85 33.20 -7.40
C ILE A 418 12.23 33.68 -6.94
N GLU A 419 12.26 34.89 -6.39
CA GLU A 419 13.46 35.46 -5.78
C GLU A 419 13.57 34.98 -4.34
N THR A 420 14.75 34.52 -3.96
CA THR A 420 15.10 33.98 -2.64
C THR A 420 16.29 34.75 -2.07
N PRO A 421 16.64 34.58 -0.79
CA PRO A 421 17.87 35.17 -0.24
C PRO A 421 19.16 34.75 -0.94
N ALA A 422 19.17 33.60 -1.60
CA ALA A 422 20.34 33.08 -2.33
C ALA A 422 20.39 33.50 -3.80
N GLY A 423 19.28 33.94 -4.39
CA GLY A 423 19.13 34.34 -5.79
C GLY A 423 17.77 33.92 -6.37
N GLN A 424 17.74 33.50 -7.61
CA GLN A 424 16.49 33.25 -8.34
C GLN A 424 16.30 31.75 -8.64
N CYS A 425 15.07 31.27 -8.42
CA CYS A 425 14.60 29.96 -8.87
C CYS A 425 13.66 30.17 -10.05
N GLU A 426 13.92 29.50 -11.16
CA GLU A 426 13.13 29.57 -12.38
C GLU A 426 12.28 28.30 -12.52
N ILE A 427 10.99 28.46 -12.75
CA ILE A 427 10.04 27.33 -12.92
C ILE A 427 9.41 27.47 -14.29
N GLU A 428 9.73 26.54 -15.17
CA GLU A 428 9.04 26.40 -16.46
C GLU A 428 7.68 25.75 -16.23
N ILE A 429 6.65 26.30 -16.89
CA ILE A 429 5.27 25.80 -16.80
C ILE A 429 4.77 25.50 -18.20
N PRO A 430 4.97 24.25 -18.69
CA PRO A 430 4.40 23.83 -19.95
C PRO A 430 2.90 23.58 -19.79
N VAL A 431 2.11 24.07 -20.75
CA VAL A 431 0.65 23.94 -20.76
C VAL A 431 0.22 23.32 -22.08
N ASN A 432 -0.59 22.26 -21.98
CA ASN A 432 -1.24 21.63 -23.12
C ASN A 432 -2.76 21.93 -23.05
N ARG A 433 -3.30 22.49 -24.14
CA ARG A 433 -4.73 22.83 -24.29
C ARG A 433 -5.40 22.03 -25.41
N LYS A 434 -4.75 21.02 -25.88
CA LYS A 434 -5.34 20.12 -26.86
C LYS A 434 -6.56 19.45 -26.24
N LYS A 435 -7.75 19.75 -26.77
CA LYS A 435 -8.95 19.00 -26.38
C LYS A 435 -8.77 17.59 -26.91
N TYR A 436 -8.67 16.66 -25.98
CA TYR A 436 -8.64 15.26 -26.33
C TYR A 436 -9.94 14.85 -27.00
N LEU A 437 -9.82 14.15 -28.11
CA LEU A 437 -10.95 13.45 -28.66
C LEU A 437 -11.41 12.48 -27.57
N SER A 438 -12.68 12.50 -27.21
CA SER A 438 -13.30 11.52 -26.31
C SER A 438 -13.39 10.17 -27.05
N ALA A 439 -12.25 9.68 -27.52
CA ALA A 439 -12.13 8.38 -28.13
C ALA A 439 -12.11 7.35 -27.01
N LYS A 440 -13.00 6.36 -27.08
CA LYS A 440 -12.89 5.18 -26.24
C LYS A 440 -11.50 4.58 -26.45
N ASN A 441 -10.86 4.18 -25.35
CA ASN A 441 -9.59 3.43 -25.35
C ASN A 441 -8.35 4.26 -25.72
N VAL A 442 -8.33 5.52 -25.34
CA VAL A 442 -7.14 6.37 -25.40
C VAL A 442 -6.65 6.62 -23.99
N PHE A 443 -5.39 6.32 -23.75
CA PHE A 443 -4.67 6.68 -22.53
C PHE A 443 -3.65 7.74 -22.85
N GLU A 444 -3.44 8.65 -21.94
CA GLU A 444 -2.61 9.81 -22.20
C GLU A 444 -1.36 9.80 -21.32
N ASP A 445 -0.30 10.33 -21.91
CA ASP A 445 0.91 10.65 -21.19
C ASP A 445 0.65 11.83 -20.25
N THR A 446 0.89 11.61 -18.95
CA THR A 446 0.88 12.65 -17.93
C THR A 446 2.28 12.73 -17.33
N ALA A 447 2.92 13.89 -17.44
CA ALA A 447 4.26 14.14 -16.89
C ALA A 447 5.33 13.11 -17.31
N GLY A 448 5.24 12.62 -18.56
CA GLY A 448 6.22 11.71 -19.15
C GLY A 448 5.99 10.22 -18.89
N TYR A 449 4.86 9.84 -18.30
CA TYR A 449 4.47 8.43 -18.13
C TYR A 449 2.99 8.21 -18.42
N ILE A 450 2.63 6.97 -18.75
CA ILE A 450 1.26 6.53 -18.97
C ILE A 450 0.93 5.52 -17.87
N SER A 451 -0.11 5.81 -17.07
CA SER A 451 -0.63 4.90 -16.04
C SER A 451 -1.94 4.29 -16.52
N ILE A 452 -2.00 2.97 -16.56
CA ILE A 452 -3.19 2.23 -17.01
C ILE A 452 -3.52 1.18 -15.96
N GLU A 453 -4.69 1.32 -15.35
CA GLU A 453 -5.23 0.26 -14.51
C GLU A 453 -5.68 -0.93 -15.36
N ALA A 454 -5.40 -2.15 -14.90
CA ALA A 454 -5.64 -3.37 -15.68
C ALA A 454 -7.12 -3.54 -16.07
N GLU A 455 -8.04 -3.07 -15.25
CA GLU A 455 -9.48 -3.13 -15.50
C GLU A 455 -9.99 -2.21 -16.61
N HIS A 456 -9.16 -1.30 -17.09
CA HIS A 456 -9.52 -0.41 -18.19
C HIS A 456 -9.27 -1.01 -19.59
N PHE A 457 -9.06 -2.33 -19.65
CA PHE A 457 -9.01 -3.00 -20.95
C PHE A 457 -10.37 -2.93 -21.66
N TYR A 458 -10.35 -2.90 -23.00
CA TYR A 458 -11.57 -2.85 -23.81
C TYR A 458 -11.80 -4.10 -24.67
N ASP A 459 -10.76 -4.89 -24.87
CA ASP A 459 -10.82 -6.16 -25.60
C ASP A 459 -9.83 -7.13 -24.99
N ALA A 460 -10.28 -8.34 -24.70
CA ALA A 460 -9.46 -9.41 -24.15
C ALA A 460 -9.77 -10.72 -24.87
N LYS A 461 -8.74 -11.29 -25.50
CA LYS A 461 -8.85 -12.60 -26.15
C LYS A 461 -8.21 -13.67 -25.27
N PRO A 462 -8.93 -14.73 -24.92
CA PRO A 462 -8.34 -15.86 -24.21
C PRO A 462 -7.18 -16.45 -25.02
N GLY A 463 -6.11 -16.83 -24.32
CA GLY A 463 -5.00 -17.57 -24.94
C GLY A 463 -5.50 -18.90 -25.51
N ALA A 464 -5.09 -19.26 -26.73
CA ALA A 464 -5.57 -20.45 -27.42
C ALA A 464 -5.20 -21.79 -26.72
N TRP A 465 -4.30 -21.75 -25.74
CA TRP A 465 -3.78 -22.92 -25.01
C TRP A 465 -4.44 -23.11 -23.62
N ILE A 466 -5.26 -22.17 -23.18
CA ILE A 466 -6.05 -22.30 -21.95
C ILE A 466 -7.51 -22.50 -22.32
N LYS A 467 -8.01 -23.72 -22.10
CA LYS A 467 -9.43 -24.05 -22.30
C LYS A 467 -10.08 -24.32 -20.93
N ASN A 468 -11.16 -23.62 -20.66
CA ASN A 468 -12.03 -23.95 -19.56
C ASN A 468 -12.85 -25.21 -19.94
N PRO A 469 -12.88 -26.24 -19.09
CA PRO A 469 -13.74 -27.41 -19.30
C PRO A 469 -15.25 -27.05 -19.44
N ASP A 470 -15.68 -25.96 -18.82
CA ASP A 470 -17.07 -25.51 -18.79
C ASP A 470 -17.43 -24.50 -19.92
N GLY A 471 -16.49 -24.18 -20.80
CA GLY A 471 -16.73 -23.40 -22.03
C GLY A 471 -16.80 -21.88 -21.89
N GLU A 472 -16.71 -21.34 -20.68
CA GLU A 472 -16.75 -19.90 -20.40
C GLU A 472 -15.39 -19.42 -19.89
N SER A 473 -14.41 -19.29 -20.77
CA SER A 473 -13.14 -18.68 -20.42
C SER A 473 -13.13 -17.18 -20.74
N GLY A 474 -12.50 -16.38 -19.91
CA GLY A 474 -12.42 -14.95 -20.14
C GLY A 474 -11.87 -14.17 -18.95
N PHE A 475 -11.74 -12.86 -19.15
CA PHE A 475 -11.33 -11.95 -18.10
C PHE A 475 -12.55 -11.32 -17.43
N GLY A 476 -12.55 -11.30 -16.10
CA GLY A 476 -13.55 -10.62 -15.29
C GLY A 476 -12.94 -9.51 -14.44
N ILE A 477 -13.71 -8.45 -14.21
CA ILE A 477 -13.30 -7.34 -13.33
C ILE A 477 -13.86 -7.61 -11.93
N LEU A 478 -12.98 -7.62 -10.94
CA LEU A 478 -13.28 -7.83 -9.52
C LEU A 478 -13.25 -6.48 -8.80
N GLN A 479 -14.40 -5.92 -8.51
CA GLN A 479 -14.53 -4.60 -7.89
C GLN A 479 -13.94 -4.56 -6.49
N GLY A 480 -13.01 -3.62 -6.23
CA GLY A 480 -12.39 -3.41 -4.94
C GLY A 480 -11.36 -4.46 -4.51
N TYR A 481 -10.99 -5.41 -5.37
CA TYR A 481 -10.01 -6.47 -5.09
C TYR A 481 -8.57 -6.04 -5.39
N GLY A 482 -8.37 -5.00 -6.18
CA GLY A 482 -7.04 -4.48 -6.52
C GLY A 482 -6.35 -3.77 -5.36
N LYS A 483 -5.06 -3.54 -5.51
CA LYS A 483 -4.28 -2.72 -4.57
C LYS A 483 -4.73 -1.26 -4.57
N THR A 484 -5.18 -0.78 -5.71
CA THR A 484 -5.72 0.57 -5.92
C THR A 484 -7.24 0.54 -5.98
N LEU A 485 -7.83 0.10 -7.07
CA LEU A 485 -9.26 0.09 -7.32
C LEU A 485 -9.80 -1.34 -7.46
N SER A 486 -9.78 -1.87 -8.67
CA SER A 486 -10.29 -3.19 -9.01
C SER A 486 -9.14 -4.14 -9.38
N ALA A 487 -9.46 -5.36 -9.71
CA ALA A 487 -8.50 -6.31 -10.25
C ALA A 487 -9.10 -7.01 -11.47
N VAL A 488 -8.25 -7.54 -12.34
CA VAL A 488 -8.67 -8.38 -13.46
C VAL A 488 -8.28 -9.81 -13.13
N LYS A 489 -9.24 -10.72 -13.19
CA LYS A 489 -9.01 -12.16 -13.04
C LYS A 489 -9.32 -12.86 -14.36
N TYR A 490 -8.46 -13.77 -14.76
CA TYR A 490 -8.75 -14.73 -15.80
C TYR A 490 -9.50 -15.93 -15.20
N PHE A 491 -10.64 -16.27 -15.80
CA PHE A 491 -11.41 -17.46 -15.48
C PHE A 491 -11.12 -18.51 -16.56
N PRO A 492 -10.41 -19.59 -16.23
CA PRO A 492 -10.01 -20.58 -17.19
C PRO A 492 -11.14 -21.39 -17.78
#